data_a78139095f8b8bf806d1c046c880ad70
#
_entry.id   a78139095f8b8bf806d1c046c880ad70
#
_cell.length_a   1.000
_cell.length_b   1.000
_cell.length_c   1.000
_cell.angle_alpha   90.00
_cell.angle_beta   90.00
_cell.angle_gamma   90.00
#
_symmetry.space_group_name_H-M   'P 1'
#
loop_
_entity.id
_entity.type
_entity.pdbx_description
1 polymer ?
#
loop_
_entity_poly.entity_id
_entity_poly.type
_entity_poly.pdbx_seq_one_letter_code
_entity_poly.pdbx_strand_id
1 'polypeptide(L)'
;MPYLVSAPNNEFAMTGSGSDSWIYDDIDIELKPEQTGLMGSLQINKTLKTYNTALGEPVFAFDVEAYDRDGNVVFSDIASIRFDSTGAKSVVIDNIPAGSRVIVKEVYAAGSYQVTSSDSIETQIVAGETADVDFTNDYNDKLIYSTGVVNHFEYDGTGWEWVQN
;
A
#
# COMPACT_ATOMS: atom_id res chain seq x y z
N MET A 1 -10.07 -14.49 -20.25
CA MET A 1 -9.10 -15.57 -20.50
C MET A 1 -7.71 -14.98 -20.47
N PRO A 2 -6.78 -15.51 -19.66
CA PRO A 2 -5.41 -15.01 -19.69
C PRO A 2 -4.79 -15.29 -21.06
N TYR A 3 -4.13 -14.30 -21.63
CA TYR A 3 -3.40 -14.46 -22.87
C TYR A 3 -1.98 -14.95 -22.56
N LEU A 4 -1.55 -15.95 -23.30
CA LEU A 4 -0.14 -16.36 -23.29
C LEU A 4 0.64 -15.33 -24.12
N VAL A 5 1.50 -14.55 -23.48
CA VAL A 5 2.24 -13.47 -24.16
C VAL A 5 3.51 -13.97 -24.82
N SER A 6 4.18 -14.97 -24.24
CA SER A 6 5.30 -15.69 -24.84
C SER A 6 5.59 -16.99 -24.10
N ALA A 7 6.07 -17.99 -24.83
CA ALA A 7 6.72 -19.15 -24.25
C ALA A 7 8.25 -18.98 -24.39
N PRO A 8 9.05 -19.26 -23.36
CA PRO A 8 10.49 -18.98 -23.40
C PRO A 8 11.29 -19.77 -24.43
N ASN A 9 10.75 -20.83 -24.98
CA ASN A 9 11.35 -21.56 -26.11
C ASN A 9 10.27 -22.14 -26.99
N ASN A 10 10.15 -21.62 -28.22
CA ASN A 10 9.22 -22.11 -29.22
C ASN A 10 9.84 -23.18 -30.13
N GLU A 11 11.10 -23.54 -29.94
CA GLU A 11 11.81 -24.53 -30.75
C GLU A 11 12.06 -25.77 -29.93
N PHE A 12 11.50 -26.88 -30.38
CA PHE A 12 11.74 -28.21 -29.82
C PHE A 12 12.68 -28.96 -30.76
N ALA A 13 13.85 -29.35 -30.28
CA ALA A 13 14.75 -30.21 -31.03
C ALA A 13 14.39 -31.67 -30.76
N MET A 14 14.05 -32.41 -31.82
CA MET A 14 13.94 -33.86 -31.77
C MET A 14 15.29 -34.45 -32.11
N THR A 15 15.93 -35.08 -31.13
CA THR A 15 17.19 -35.84 -31.37
C THR A 15 16.88 -37.31 -31.47
N GLY A 16 17.13 -37.90 -32.62
CA GLY A 16 17.03 -39.32 -32.85
C GLY A 16 18.36 -39.87 -33.32
N SER A 17 18.85 -40.96 -32.74
CA SER A 17 19.98 -41.71 -33.22
C SER A 17 19.53 -43.15 -33.55
N GLY A 18 19.31 -43.42 -34.83
CA GLY A 18 18.90 -44.73 -35.32
C GLY A 18 17.46 -44.78 -35.84
N SER A 19 17.14 -45.79 -36.64
CA SER A 19 15.89 -45.83 -37.40
C SER A 19 14.61 -46.07 -36.59
N ASP A 20 14.68 -46.37 -35.27
CA ASP A 20 13.50 -46.82 -34.51
C ASP A 20 13.37 -46.28 -33.08
N SER A 21 14.17 -45.32 -32.63
CA SER A 21 13.99 -44.70 -31.32
C SER A 21 13.99 -43.19 -31.37
N TRP A 22 12.82 -42.63 -31.16
CA TRP A 22 12.64 -41.20 -30.90
C TRP A 22 12.66 -40.97 -29.39
N ILE A 23 13.61 -40.19 -28.91
CA ILE A 23 13.64 -39.75 -27.51
C ILE A 23 12.92 -38.45 -27.46
N TYR A 24 11.79 -38.43 -26.77
CA TYR A 24 11.13 -37.21 -26.39
C TYR A 24 11.76 -36.75 -25.06
N ASP A 25 12.45 -35.63 -25.10
CA ASP A 25 12.80 -34.96 -23.84
C ASP A 25 11.50 -34.49 -23.18
N ASP A 26 11.37 -34.76 -21.89
CA ASP A 26 10.28 -34.28 -21.09
C ASP A 26 10.49 -32.77 -20.94
N ILE A 27 9.76 -31.97 -21.73
CA ILE A 27 9.86 -30.53 -21.72
C ILE A 27 8.77 -30.01 -20.81
N ASP A 28 9.15 -29.66 -19.58
CA ASP A 28 8.29 -28.93 -18.65
C ASP A 28 8.15 -27.50 -19.09
N ILE A 29 7.02 -27.16 -19.68
CA ILE A 29 6.68 -25.76 -20.03
C ILE A 29 5.84 -25.17 -18.89
N GLU A 30 6.49 -24.43 -18.02
CA GLU A 30 5.80 -23.65 -17.01
C GLU A 30 5.17 -22.39 -17.66
N LEU A 31 3.87 -22.45 -17.94
CA LEU A 31 3.12 -21.33 -18.48
C LEU A 31 2.79 -20.36 -17.33
N LYS A 32 3.45 -19.22 -17.28
CA LYS A 32 3.09 -18.11 -16.40
C LYS A 32 2.26 -17.11 -17.18
N PRO A 33 0.92 -17.11 -17.05
CA PRO A 33 0.11 -16.09 -17.70
C PRO A 33 0.42 -14.73 -17.10
N GLU A 34 0.82 -13.75 -17.89
CA GLU A 34 0.83 -12.37 -17.44
C GLU A 34 -0.60 -11.88 -17.25
N GLN A 35 -0.91 -11.41 -16.06
CA GLN A 35 -2.22 -10.84 -15.74
C GLN A 35 -2.29 -9.36 -16.13
N THR A 36 -1.90 -9.04 -17.38
CA THR A 36 -1.97 -7.67 -17.88
C THR A 36 -3.43 -7.23 -18.07
N GLY A 37 -3.78 -6.09 -17.49
CA GLY A 37 -5.12 -5.51 -17.59
C GLY A 37 -6.18 -6.06 -16.64
N LEU A 38 -5.83 -7.00 -15.76
CA LEU A 38 -6.71 -7.45 -14.68
C LEU A 38 -6.51 -6.55 -13.46
N MET A 39 -7.61 -6.28 -12.74
CA MET A 39 -7.63 -5.44 -11.56
C MET A 39 -8.13 -6.23 -10.36
N GLY A 40 -7.72 -5.80 -9.18
CA GLY A 40 -8.26 -6.20 -7.89
C GLY A 40 -8.48 -4.99 -7.00
N SER A 41 -8.82 -5.23 -5.75
CA SER A 41 -9.12 -4.21 -4.77
C SER A 41 -8.27 -4.40 -3.51
N LEU A 42 -8.12 -3.33 -2.73
CA LEU A 42 -7.50 -3.33 -1.41
C LEU A 42 -8.51 -2.80 -0.41
N GLN A 43 -8.71 -3.51 0.71
CA GLN A 43 -9.46 -3.04 1.85
C GLN A 43 -8.51 -2.71 3.00
N ILE A 44 -8.54 -1.47 3.46
CA ILE A 44 -7.82 -1.03 4.65
C ILE A 44 -8.81 -1.07 5.82
N ASN A 45 -8.57 -1.96 6.77
CA ASN A 45 -9.32 -2.08 8.01
C ASN A 45 -8.61 -1.28 9.11
N LYS A 46 -9.32 -0.40 9.77
CA LYS A 46 -8.79 0.41 10.87
C LYS A 46 -9.58 0.18 12.13
N THR A 47 -8.87 -0.21 13.20
CA THR A 47 -9.45 -0.34 14.55
C THR A 47 -8.94 0.77 15.46
N LEU A 48 -9.85 1.50 16.08
CA LEU A 48 -9.59 2.49 17.12
C LEU A 48 -10.01 1.92 18.48
N LYS A 49 -9.02 1.65 19.36
CA LYS A 49 -9.28 1.03 20.67
C LYS A 49 -9.89 1.99 21.68
N THR A 50 -9.42 3.23 21.71
CA THR A 50 -9.88 4.26 22.63
C THR A 50 -10.21 5.53 21.85
N TYR A 51 -11.33 6.17 22.15
CA TYR A 51 -11.77 7.41 21.54
C TYR A 51 -11.79 8.54 22.61
N ASN A 52 -11.11 9.65 22.32
CA ASN A 52 -11.14 10.82 23.18
C ASN A 52 -12.03 11.89 22.59
N THR A 53 -13.20 12.09 23.19
CA THR A 53 -14.20 13.05 22.73
C THR A 53 -13.75 14.51 22.81
N ALA A 54 -12.78 14.83 23.67
CA ALA A 54 -12.26 16.18 23.83
C ALA A 54 -11.42 16.66 22.63
N LEU A 55 -10.91 15.75 21.82
CA LEU A 55 -10.05 16.04 20.65
C LEU A 55 -10.84 16.13 19.33
N GLY A 56 -12.15 15.90 19.37
CA GLY A 56 -12.98 15.82 18.17
C GLY A 56 -12.82 14.49 17.43
N GLU A 57 -13.24 14.46 16.18
CA GLU A 57 -13.23 13.25 15.34
C GLU A 57 -11.84 13.03 14.72
N PRO A 58 -11.10 12.01 15.15
CA PRO A 58 -9.78 11.72 14.57
C PRO A 58 -9.91 11.20 13.14
N VAL A 59 -8.98 11.63 12.28
CA VAL A 59 -8.80 11.16 10.92
C VAL A 59 -7.45 10.49 10.82
N PHE A 60 -7.41 9.30 10.25
CA PHE A 60 -6.20 8.53 9.97
C PHE A 60 -5.98 8.50 8.48
N ALA A 61 -4.77 8.75 8.02
CA ALA A 61 -4.43 8.77 6.60
C ALA A 61 -3.40 7.68 6.27
N PHE A 62 -3.59 7.07 5.11
CA PHE A 62 -2.81 5.96 4.62
C PHE A 62 -2.28 6.29 3.23
N ASP A 63 -0.99 6.14 3.06
CA ASP A 63 -0.33 6.16 1.75
C ASP A 63 -0.33 4.75 1.18
N VAL A 64 -0.76 4.62 -0.08
CA VAL A 64 -0.91 3.34 -0.78
C VAL A 64 -0.14 3.39 -2.08
N GLU A 65 0.90 2.60 -2.19
CA GLU A 65 1.70 2.47 -3.40
C GLU A 65 1.71 1.00 -3.87
N ALA A 66 1.42 0.79 -5.16
CA ALA A 66 1.52 -0.51 -5.79
C ALA A 66 2.68 -0.53 -6.79
N TYR A 67 3.45 -1.61 -6.75
CA TYR A 67 4.66 -1.81 -7.55
C TYR A 67 4.52 -3.03 -8.45
N ASP A 68 5.00 -2.92 -9.67
CA ASP A 68 5.15 -4.05 -10.58
C ASP A 68 6.35 -4.95 -10.18
N ARG A 69 6.63 -5.98 -11.00
CA ARG A 69 7.75 -6.90 -10.76
C ARG A 69 9.11 -6.26 -10.90
N ASP A 70 9.20 -5.18 -11.67
CA ASP A 70 10.42 -4.43 -11.93
C ASP A 70 10.67 -3.35 -10.87
N GLY A 71 9.71 -3.14 -9.96
CA GLY A 71 9.77 -2.16 -8.88
C GLY A 71 9.30 -0.77 -9.28
N ASN A 72 8.64 -0.63 -10.43
CA ASN A 72 8.04 0.65 -10.81
C ASN A 72 6.69 0.84 -10.11
N VAL A 73 6.38 2.07 -9.71
CA VAL A 73 5.07 2.42 -9.18
C VAL A 73 4.04 2.38 -10.31
N VAL A 74 3.03 1.52 -10.17
CA VAL A 74 1.93 1.34 -11.14
C VAL A 74 0.59 1.86 -10.63
N PHE A 75 0.51 2.16 -9.33
CA PHE A 75 -0.66 2.79 -8.71
C PHE A 75 -0.21 3.53 -7.44
N SER A 76 -0.82 4.68 -7.15
CA SER A 76 -0.61 5.45 -5.92
C SER A 76 -1.91 6.16 -5.56
N ASP A 77 -2.27 6.11 -4.27
CA ASP A 77 -3.45 6.79 -3.72
C ASP A 77 -3.24 7.14 -2.24
N ILE A 78 -4.05 8.06 -1.73
CA ILE A 78 -4.12 8.40 -0.31
C ILE A 78 -5.53 8.16 0.20
N ALA A 79 -5.70 7.17 1.08
CA ALA A 79 -6.96 6.89 1.74
C ALA A 79 -7.04 7.56 3.12
N SER A 80 -8.26 7.82 3.58
CA SER A 80 -8.48 8.31 4.94
C SER A 80 -9.70 7.68 5.58
N ILE A 81 -9.63 7.47 6.91
CA ILE A 81 -10.73 6.94 7.71
C ILE A 81 -10.96 7.85 8.91
N ARG A 82 -12.20 8.33 9.07
CA ARG A 82 -12.63 9.18 10.19
C ARG A 82 -13.41 8.38 11.21
N PHE A 83 -13.13 8.62 12.49
CA PHE A 83 -13.84 8.00 13.60
C PHE A 83 -14.65 9.03 14.39
N ASP A 84 -15.85 8.63 14.80
CA ASP A 84 -16.78 9.31 15.69
C ASP A 84 -16.95 8.57 17.03
N SER A 85 -16.39 7.36 17.11
CA SER A 85 -16.43 6.47 18.28
C SER A 85 -15.32 5.44 18.18
N THR A 86 -15.14 4.63 19.22
CA THR A 86 -14.30 3.42 19.18
C THR A 86 -14.88 2.38 18.23
N GLY A 87 -14.04 1.49 17.74
CA GLY A 87 -14.47 0.36 16.90
C GLY A 87 -13.64 0.22 15.64
N ALA A 88 -14.17 -0.52 14.68
CA ALA A 88 -13.55 -0.77 13.38
C ALA A 88 -14.30 -0.06 12.27
N LYS A 89 -13.55 0.51 11.34
CA LYS A 89 -14.02 1.07 10.07
C LYS A 89 -13.09 0.63 8.95
N SER A 90 -13.58 0.63 7.72
CA SER A 90 -12.76 0.26 6.56
C SER A 90 -12.99 1.21 5.38
N VAL A 91 -12.02 1.24 4.48
CA VAL A 91 -12.11 1.87 3.18
C VAL A 91 -11.63 0.89 2.13
N VAL A 92 -12.28 0.87 0.97
CA VAL A 92 -11.90 0.02 -0.18
C VAL A 92 -11.36 0.92 -1.28
N ILE A 93 -10.26 0.48 -1.88
CA ILE A 93 -9.61 1.10 -3.03
C ILE A 93 -9.68 0.09 -4.17
N ASP A 94 -10.34 0.47 -5.24
CA ASP A 94 -10.56 -0.37 -6.41
C ASP A 94 -9.58 -0.07 -7.54
N ASN A 95 -9.58 -0.94 -8.54
CA ASN A 95 -8.81 -0.76 -9.78
C ASN A 95 -7.29 -0.70 -9.59
N ILE A 96 -6.78 -1.50 -8.67
CA ILE A 96 -5.34 -1.70 -8.50
C ILE A 96 -4.90 -2.83 -9.45
N PRO A 97 -3.83 -2.66 -10.24
CA PRO A 97 -3.36 -3.69 -11.16
C PRO A 97 -3.06 -5.01 -10.44
N ALA A 98 -3.63 -6.10 -10.93
CA ALA A 98 -3.39 -7.43 -10.36
C ALA A 98 -1.95 -7.89 -10.60
N GLY A 99 -1.41 -8.65 -9.64
CA GLY A 99 -0.02 -9.07 -9.63
C GLY A 99 0.94 -8.05 -9.03
N SER A 100 0.47 -6.83 -8.73
CA SER A 100 1.29 -5.83 -8.05
C SER A 100 1.46 -6.14 -6.57
N ARG A 101 2.62 -5.75 -6.03
CA ARG A 101 2.94 -5.71 -4.62
C ARG A 101 2.51 -4.34 -4.08
N VAL A 102 1.63 -4.33 -3.08
CA VAL A 102 1.13 -3.10 -2.47
C VAL A 102 1.76 -2.88 -1.12
N ILE A 103 2.23 -1.67 -0.86
CA ILE A 103 2.68 -1.20 0.45
C ILE A 103 1.66 -0.16 0.92
N VAL A 104 1.08 -0.41 2.10
CA VAL A 104 0.19 0.53 2.77
C VAL A 104 0.89 1.05 4.01
N LYS A 105 1.02 2.36 4.13
CA LYS A 105 1.66 3.00 5.27
C LYS A 105 0.72 3.99 5.94
N GLU A 106 0.54 3.89 7.26
CA GLU A 106 -0.16 4.92 8.02
C GLU A 106 0.75 6.14 8.18
N VAL A 107 0.44 7.22 7.47
CA VAL A 107 1.26 8.45 7.43
C VAL A 107 0.78 9.52 8.37
N TYR A 108 -0.46 9.39 8.89
CA TYR A 108 -1.01 10.31 9.87
C TYR A 108 -1.94 9.57 10.85
N ALA A 109 -1.60 9.64 12.12
CA ALA A 109 -2.26 8.93 13.22
C ALA A 109 -3.08 9.87 14.13
N ALA A 110 -3.62 10.96 13.59
CA ALA A 110 -4.53 11.89 14.28
C ALA A 110 -4.00 12.43 15.64
N GLY A 111 -2.78 12.96 15.66
CA GLY A 111 -2.25 13.68 16.82
C GLY A 111 -1.95 12.78 18.03
N SER A 112 -2.83 12.76 19.04
CA SER A 112 -2.60 12.03 20.30
C SER A 112 -2.86 10.52 20.24
N TYR A 113 -2.96 9.96 19.05
CA TYR A 113 -3.10 8.52 18.84
C TYR A 113 -1.77 7.93 18.36
N GLN A 114 -1.51 6.70 18.75
CA GLN A 114 -0.33 5.95 18.30
C GLN A 114 -0.76 4.66 17.62
N VAL A 115 -0.02 4.29 16.59
CA VAL A 115 -0.14 2.99 15.96
C VAL A 115 0.29 1.92 16.95
N THR A 116 -0.53 0.90 17.16
CA THR A 116 -0.24 -0.26 18.03
C THR A 116 -0.11 -1.56 17.24
N SER A 117 -0.32 -1.51 15.93
CA SER A 117 0.04 -2.55 14.95
C SER A 117 1.35 -2.17 14.25
N SER A 118 1.67 -2.80 13.12
CA SER A 118 2.67 -2.26 12.19
C SER A 118 2.15 -0.95 11.59
N ASP A 119 3.03 0.03 11.36
CA ASP A 119 2.73 1.28 10.64
C ASP A 119 2.84 1.15 9.12
N SER A 120 3.37 0.02 8.66
CA SER A 120 3.50 -0.33 7.24
C SER A 120 3.21 -1.81 7.04
N ILE A 121 2.34 -2.12 6.08
CA ILE A 121 1.91 -3.48 5.76
C ILE A 121 2.05 -3.68 4.25
N GLU A 122 2.58 -4.85 3.89
CA GLU A 122 2.72 -5.26 2.50
C GLU A 122 1.72 -6.39 2.18
N THR A 123 1.10 -6.31 1.00
CA THR A 123 0.21 -7.34 0.46
C THR A 123 0.34 -7.43 -1.06
N GLN A 124 -0.32 -8.40 -1.67
CA GLN A 124 -0.35 -8.59 -3.12
C GLN A 124 -1.78 -8.54 -3.64
N ILE A 125 -1.97 -7.89 -4.79
CA ILE A 125 -3.27 -7.82 -5.44
C ILE A 125 -3.49 -9.02 -6.35
N VAL A 126 -4.61 -9.70 -6.13
CA VAL A 126 -5.08 -10.82 -6.95
C VAL A 126 -6.26 -10.36 -7.81
N ALA A 127 -6.29 -10.82 -9.05
CA ALA A 127 -7.33 -10.43 -10.01
C ALA A 127 -8.74 -10.80 -9.53
N GLY A 128 -9.61 -9.80 -9.46
CA GLY A 128 -11.00 -9.97 -9.05
C GLY A 128 -11.21 -10.24 -7.56
N GLU A 129 -10.14 -10.16 -6.75
CA GLU A 129 -10.21 -10.32 -5.30
C GLU A 129 -9.93 -9.01 -4.58
N THR A 130 -10.31 -8.95 -3.30
CA THR A 130 -9.97 -7.86 -2.39
C THR A 130 -8.92 -8.34 -1.40
N ALA A 131 -7.76 -7.69 -1.38
CA ALA A 131 -6.74 -7.92 -0.37
C ALA A 131 -7.05 -7.08 0.87
N ASP A 132 -6.81 -7.62 2.08
CA ASP A 132 -7.07 -6.95 3.34
C ASP A 132 -5.76 -6.57 4.06
N VAL A 133 -5.75 -5.39 4.68
CA VAL A 133 -4.70 -4.96 5.61
C VAL A 133 -5.33 -4.34 6.86
N ASP A 134 -4.73 -4.62 8.04
CA ASP A 134 -5.29 -4.26 9.33
C ASP A 134 -4.38 -3.32 10.11
N PHE A 135 -4.88 -2.14 10.45
CA PHE A 135 -4.21 -1.17 11.31
C PHE A 135 -4.97 -0.96 12.62
N THR A 136 -4.23 -0.80 13.71
CA THR A 136 -4.81 -0.55 15.02
C THR A 136 -4.12 0.64 15.68
N ASN A 137 -4.91 1.59 16.19
CA ASN A 137 -4.42 2.70 16.98
C ASN A 137 -5.10 2.75 18.35
N ASP A 138 -4.35 3.32 19.28
CA ASP A 138 -4.85 3.59 20.63
C ASP A 138 -4.52 5.04 21.02
N TYR A 139 -5.32 5.60 21.91
CA TYR A 139 -5.06 6.90 22.49
C TYR A 139 -3.93 6.78 23.51
N ASN A 140 -2.92 7.64 23.45
CA ASN A 140 -1.75 7.55 24.29
C ASN A 140 -1.60 8.69 25.31
N ASP A 141 -2.57 9.61 25.37
CA ASP A 141 -2.59 10.81 26.22
C ASP A 141 -1.32 11.69 26.08
N LYS A 142 -0.52 11.45 25.06
CA LYS A 142 0.65 12.27 24.75
C LYS A 142 0.26 13.28 23.69
N LEU A 143 0.32 14.56 24.04
CA LEU A 143 0.33 15.60 23.02
C LEU A 143 1.56 15.37 22.15
N ILE A 144 1.36 15.17 20.86
CA ILE A 144 2.46 15.32 19.93
C ILE A 144 2.87 16.78 20.04
N TYR A 145 4.04 17.02 20.58
CA TYR A 145 4.68 18.33 20.44
C TYR A 145 4.94 18.48 18.95
N SER A 146 4.00 19.12 18.23
CA SER A 146 4.39 19.69 16.96
C SER A 146 5.48 20.69 17.30
N THR A 147 6.63 20.56 16.69
CA THR A 147 7.61 21.62 16.65
C THR A 147 6.94 22.75 15.88
N GLY A 148 6.21 23.58 16.64
CA GLY A 148 5.62 24.78 16.08
C GLY A 148 6.79 25.65 15.62
N VAL A 149 6.73 26.08 14.37
CA VAL A 149 7.63 27.13 13.92
C VAL A 149 7.21 28.38 14.69
N VAL A 150 7.98 28.74 15.72
CA VAL A 150 7.79 30.00 16.42
C VAL A 150 8.47 31.05 15.55
N ASN A 151 7.66 31.83 14.83
CA ASN A 151 8.18 33.01 14.13
C ASN A 151 8.42 34.12 15.16
N HIS A 152 9.66 34.48 15.36
CA HIS A 152 10.03 35.64 16.16
C HIS A 152 10.02 36.89 15.28
N PHE A 153 9.22 37.88 15.67
CA PHE A 153 9.22 39.21 15.08
C PHE A 153 9.69 40.20 16.13
N GLU A 154 10.66 41.02 15.77
CA GLU A 154 11.12 42.16 16.61
C GLU A 154 10.71 43.48 15.96
N TYR A 155 10.30 44.45 16.80
CA TYR A 155 9.96 45.78 16.35
C TYR A 155 11.17 46.70 16.55
N ASP A 156 11.70 47.24 15.45
CA ASP A 156 12.90 48.10 15.45
C ASP A 156 12.60 49.59 15.67
N GLY A 157 11.34 49.98 15.90
CA GLY A 157 10.88 51.36 16.01
C GLY A 157 10.26 51.93 14.73
N THR A 158 10.41 51.22 13.61
CA THR A 158 9.86 51.62 12.30
C THR A 158 8.99 50.53 11.68
N GLY A 159 9.24 49.26 11.99
CA GLY A 159 8.51 48.10 11.48
C GLY A 159 8.79 46.84 12.26
N TRP A 160 8.06 45.74 11.90
CA TRP A 160 8.29 44.43 12.41
C TRP A 160 9.22 43.67 11.47
N GLU A 161 10.33 43.18 12.00
CA GLU A 161 11.25 42.33 11.26
C GLU A 161 11.19 40.88 11.78
N TRP A 162 11.29 39.92 10.87
CA TRP A 162 11.38 38.52 11.21
C TRP A 162 12.82 38.17 11.61
N VAL A 163 13.00 37.60 12.79
CA VAL A 163 14.31 37.22 13.32
C VAL A 163 14.43 35.69 13.34
N GLN A 164 15.46 35.17 12.68
CA GLN A 164 15.77 33.75 12.69
C GLN A 164 16.77 33.46 13.83
N ASN A 165 16.36 32.62 14.79
CA ASN A 165 17.22 32.11 15.84
C ASN A 165 17.89 30.80 15.42
#